data_a03e2afbc590df1535dbbf301ca8c61a
#
_entry.id   a03e2afbc590df1535dbbf301ca8c61a
#
_cell.length_a   1.000
_cell.length_b   1.000
_cell.length_c   1.000
_cell.angle_alpha   90.00
_cell.angle_beta   90.00
_cell.angle_gamma   90.00
#
_symmetry.space_group_name_H-M   'P 1'
#
loop_
_entity.id
_entity.type
_entity.pdbx_description
1 polymer ?
#
loop_
_entity_poly.entity_id
_entity_poly.type
_entity_poly.pdbx_seq_one_letter_code
_entity_poly.pdbx_strand_id
1 'polypeptide(L)'
;QPALREATSGSAKVPVVLVHGYLCNHRIWDNVADTLRANGHAVFAVNLEPVFASIDSYTPIVEAAVQSLLQHTGQTKVALVGHSMGGLAIRAWMRANGTDKVARVLTLGTPHAGTKLARGSSTPNGMQMLWQSPWLAALTAGESAATRALIRIAITPQDNIVCPQRPQILPGIAPVVFEGIGHLQMCTHPPLIQWV
;
A
#
# COMPACT_ATOMS: atom_id res chain seq x y z
N GLN A 1 15.93 7.41 -12.12
CA GLN A 1 15.00 8.28 -11.40
C GLN A 1 13.67 8.24 -12.12
N PRO A 2 12.56 7.88 -11.47
CA PRO A 2 11.24 8.02 -12.05
C PRO A 2 10.93 9.51 -12.16
N ALA A 3 10.78 10.01 -13.39
CA ALA A 3 10.51 11.42 -13.65
C ALA A 3 9.11 11.80 -13.16
N LEU A 4 9.04 12.81 -12.27
CA LEU A 4 7.82 13.55 -11.99
C LEU A 4 7.37 14.23 -13.30
N ARG A 5 6.27 13.78 -13.90
CA ARG A 5 5.63 14.50 -15.00
C ARG A 5 4.70 15.54 -14.43
N GLU A 6 4.82 16.77 -14.94
CA GLU A 6 4.07 17.96 -14.52
C GLU A 6 2.55 17.73 -14.59
N ALA A 7 1.85 18.08 -13.50
CA ALA A 7 0.41 18.17 -13.45
C ALA A 7 -0.02 19.57 -13.92
N THR A 8 -0.95 19.64 -14.87
CA THR A 8 -1.59 20.88 -15.31
C THR A 8 -2.42 21.48 -14.17
N SER A 9 -2.33 22.80 -14.00
CA SER A 9 -3.01 23.60 -12.97
C SER A 9 -4.53 23.58 -13.14
N GLY A 10 -5.20 22.71 -12.41
CA GLY A 10 -6.63 22.73 -12.13
C GLY A 10 -6.81 22.20 -10.72
N SER A 11 -7.87 22.56 -9.99
CA SER A 11 -8.16 22.20 -8.59
C SER A 11 -7.35 21.00 -8.11
N ALA A 12 -6.33 21.26 -7.30
CA ALA A 12 -5.29 20.26 -7.00
C ALA A 12 -5.89 19.07 -6.27
N LYS A 13 -6.02 17.94 -6.98
CA LYS A 13 -6.47 16.68 -6.39
C LYS A 13 -5.41 16.14 -5.43
N VAL A 14 -5.85 15.31 -4.48
CA VAL A 14 -4.97 14.69 -3.48
C VAL A 14 -3.86 13.92 -4.19
N PRO A 15 -2.58 14.21 -3.92
CA PRO A 15 -1.47 13.45 -4.51
C PRO A 15 -1.42 12.02 -3.97
N VAL A 16 -0.92 11.09 -4.78
CA VAL A 16 -0.98 9.65 -4.50
C VAL A 16 0.42 9.03 -4.50
N VAL A 17 0.76 8.33 -3.41
CA VAL A 17 1.95 7.47 -3.32
C VAL A 17 1.53 6.02 -3.56
N LEU A 18 2.21 5.34 -4.49
CA LEU A 18 1.97 3.93 -4.83
C LEU A 18 3.14 3.08 -4.30
N VAL A 19 2.82 2.05 -3.51
CA VAL A 19 3.80 1.20 -2.82
C VAL A 19 3.60 -0.26 -3.23
N HIS A 20 4.57 -0.81 -3.96
CA HIS A 20 4.51 -2.19 -4.49
C HIS A 20 4.76 -3.26 -3.42
N GLY A 21 4.51 -4.51 -3.79
CA GLY A 21 4.68 -5.68 -2.94
C GLY A 21 6.06 -6.35 -3.03
N TYR A 22 6.17 -7.50 -2.37
CA TYR A 22 7.35 -8.36 -2.34
C TYR A 22 7.73 -8.84 -3.75
N LEU A 23 9.01 -8.79 -4.10
CA LEU A 23 9.56 -9.17 -5.41
C LEU A 23 8.97 -8.40 -6.60
N CYS A 24 8.32 -7.27 -6.35
CA CYS A 24 7.83 -6.36 -7.38
C CYS A 24 8.70 -5.10 -7.46
N ASN A 25 8.33 -4.20 -8.35
CA ASN A 25 8.88 -2.85 -8.46
C ASN A 25 7.77 -1.86 -8.85
N HIS A 26 8.10 -0.58 -9.00
CA HIS A 26 7.14 0.47 -9.33
C HIS A 26 6.31 0.22 -10.60
N ARG A 27 6.80 -0.58 -11.54
CA ARG A 27 6.11 -0.81 -12.83
C ARG A 27 4.81 -1.59 -12.70
N ILE A 28 4.58 -2.30 -11.61
CA ILE A 28 3.29 -2.96 -11.36
C ILE A 28 2.14 -1.93 -11.33
N TRP A 29 2.47 -0.66 -11.12
CA TRP A 29 1.53 0.44 -11.00
C TRP A 29 1.28 1.21 -12.29
N ASP A 30 1.93 0.86 -13.43
CA ASP A 30 1.86 1.66 -14.67
C ASP A 30 0.41 2.00 -15.04
N ASN A 31 -0.51 1.03 -15.06
CA ASN A 31 -1.93 1.24 -15.41
C ASN A 31 -2.67 2.12 -14.38
N VAL A 32 -2.44 1.90 -13.09
CA VAL A 32 -3.04 2.70 -12.01
C VAL A 32 -2.52 4.13 -12.06
N ALA A 33 -1.20 4.29 -12.20
CA ALA A 33 -0.55 5.59 -12.25
C ALA A 33 -1.03 6.42 -13.45
N ASP A 34 -1.15 5.80 -14.62
CA ASP A 34 -1.63 6.49 -15.83
C ASP A 34 -3.09 6.92 -15.68
N THR A 35 -3.93 6.08 -15.09
CA THR A 35 -5.34 6.42 -14.83
C THR A 35 -5.44 7.56 -13.82
N LEU A 36 -4.69 7.52 -12.73
CA LEU A 36 -4.69 8.58 -11.72
C LEU A 36 -4.18 9.92 -12.28
N ARG A 37 -3.11 9.88 -13.09
CA ARG A 37 -2.58 11.08 -13.78
C ARG A 37 -3.58 11.64 -14.77
N ALA A 38 -4.24 10.80 -15.57
CA ALA A 38 -5.30 11.22 -16.49
C ALA A 38 -6.47 11.90 -15.75
N ASN A 39 -6.71 11.50 -14.50
CA ASN A 39 -7.69 12.11 -13.61
C ASN A 39 -7.16 13.34 -12.85
N GLY A 40 -5.93 13.78 -13.09
CA GLY A 40 -5.36 15.02 -12.53
C GLY A 40 -4.69 14.86 -11.16
N HIS A 41 -4.39 13.62 -10.73
CA HIS A 41 -3.58 13.38 -9.52
C HIS A 41 -2.09 13.46 -9.83
N ALA A 42 -1.32 14.08 -8.94
CA ALA A 42 0.13 13.88 -8.91
C ALA A 42 0.43 12.50 -8.30
N VAL A 43 1.27 11.71 -8.95
CA VAL A 43 1.51 10.30 -8.57
C VAL A 43 3.00 10.01 -8.47
N PHE A 44 3.41 9.38 -7.39
CA PHE A 44 4.75 8.86 -7.18
C PHE A 44 4.69 7.36 -6.83
N ALA A 45 5.34 6.51 -7.62
CA ALA A 45 5.47 5.08 -7.34
C ALA A 45 6.88 4.80 -6.81
N VAL A 46 6.98 4.27 -5.59
CA VAL A 46 8.27 3.99 -4.93
C VAL A 46 8.85 2.64 -5.38
N ASN A 47 10.16 2.48 -5.20
CA ASN A 47 10.83 1.19 -5.17
C ASN A 47 11.26 0.87 -3.74
N LEU A 48 10.83 -0.28 -3.23
CA LEU A 48 11.22 -0.78 -1.91
C LEU A 48 12.52 -1.57 -2.03
N GLU A 49 13.61 -0.94 -1.66
CA GLU A 49 14.96 -1.53 -1.71
C GLU A 49 15.69 -1.35 -0.37
N PRO A 50 16.54 -2.30 0.02
CA PRO A 50 16.81 -3.61 -0.61
C PRO A 50 15.60 -4.57 -0.55
N VAL A 51 15.45 -5.44 -1.57
CA VAL A 51 14.26 -6.29 -1.79
C VAL A 51 13.89 -7.16 -0.59
N PHE A 52 14.90 -7.65 0.16
CA PHE A 52 14.70 -8.57 1.28
C PHE A 52 14.90 -7.92 2.66
N ALA A 53 14.89 -6.61 2.73
CA ALA A 53 15.04 -5.88 3.98
C ALA A 53 13.80 -5.99 4.89
N SER A 54 13.95 -5.59 6.14
CA SER A 54 12.81 -5.42 7.04
C SER A 54 11.81 -4.42 6.49
N ILE A 55 10.51 -4.69 6.66
CA ILE A 55 9.44 -3.76 6.24
C ILE A 55 9.61 -2.40 6.93
N ASP A 56 10.09 -2.38 8.16
CA ASP A 56 10.35 -1.13 8.89
C ASP A 56 11.42 -0.26 8.22
N SER A 57 12.39 -0.88 7.53
CA SER A 57 13.46 -0.16 6.83
C SER A 57 12.99 0.56 5.57
N TYR A 58 11.79 0.29 5.07
CA TYR A 58 11.16 0.99 3.94
C TYR A 58 10.49 2.31 4.35
N THR A 59 10.34 2.55 5.65
CA THR A 59 9.72 3.79 6.17
C THR A 59 10.35 5.07 5.62
N PRO A 60 11.70 5.23 5.55
CA PRO A 60 12.30 6.42 4.95
C PRO A 60 12.01 6.60 3.46
N ILE A 61 11.83 5.50 2.72
CA ILE A 61 11.50 5.54 1.28
C ILE A 61 10.10 6.11 1.09
N VAL A 62 9.13 5.61 1.89
CA VAL A 62 7.75 6.11 1.84
C VAL A 62 7.69 7.57 2.28
N GLU A 63 8.41 7.95 3.37
CA GLU A 63 8.47 9.32 3.86
C GLU A 63 9.04 10.28 2.81
N ALA A 64 10.13 9.91 2.15
CA ALA A 64 10.73 10.74 1.10
C ALA A 64 9.75 10.97 -0.07
N ALA A 65 8.97 9.95 -0.47
CA ALA A 65 7.96 10.09 -1.51
C ALA A 65 6.81 11.01 -1.08
N VAL A 66 6.33 10.86 0.16
CA VAL A 66 5.29 11.73 0.73
C VAL A 66 5.75 13.19 0.75
N GLN A 67 6.94 13.45 1.31
CA GLN A 67 7.48 14.81 1.38
C GLN A 67 7.66 15.43 0.01
N SER A 68 8.21 14.67 -0.95
CA SER A 68 8.42 15.14 -2.32
C SER A 68 7.10 15.55 -2.98
N LEU A 69 6.04 14.72 -2.85
CA LEU A 69 4.73 15.06 -3.42
C LEU A 69 4.08 16.26 -2.74
N LEU A 70 4.13 16.35 -1.41
CA LEU A 70 3.57 17.49 -0.69
C LEU A 70 4.28 18.80 -1.07
N GLN A 71 5.60 18.75 -1.16
CA GLN A 71 6.40 19.91 -1.60
C GLN A 71 6.08 20.31 -3.04
N HIS A 72 5.97 19.34 -3.94
CA HIS A 72 5.70 19.59 -5.36
C HIS A 72 4.30 20.14 -5.61
N THR A 73 3.30 19.64 -4.85
CA THR A 73 1.88 19.97 -5.08
C THR A 73 1.36 21.10 -4.21
N GLY A 74 2.07 21.48 -3.14
CA GLY A 74 1.57 22.41 -2.13
C GLY A 74 0.42 21.87 -1.28
N GLN A 75 0.07 20.57 -1.42
CA GLN A 75 -0.95 19.91 -0.61
C GLN A 75 -0.42 19.57 0.78
N THR A 76 -1.33 19.38 1.75
CA THR A 76 -0.99 19.02 3.13
C THR A 76 -1.14 17.53 3.41
N LYS A 77 -1.83 16.80 2.55
CA LYS A 77 -2.11 15.37 2.71
C LYS A 77 -1.96 14.61 1.40
N VAL A 78 -1.58 13.34 1.53
CA VAL A 78 -1.49 12.37 0.42
C VAL A 78 -2.47 11.22 0.63
N ALA A 79 -2.88 10.58 -0.47
CA ALA A 79 -3.41 9.23 -0.43
C ALA A 79 -2.26 8.23 -0.66
N LEU A 80 -2.32 7.07 -0.02
CA LEU A 80 -1.35 6.00 -0.21
C LEU A 80 -2.06 4.73 -0.68
N VAL A 81 -1.53 4.09 -1.69
CA VAL A 81 -2.06 2.83 -2.21
C VAL A 81 -0.97 1.77 -2.13
N GLY A 82 -1.22 0.70 -1.40
CA GLY A 82 -0.26 -0.40 -1.22
C GLY A 82 -0.80 -1.71 -1.76
N HIS A 83 0.00 -2.39 -2.57
CA HIS A 83 -0.27 -3.76 -3.01
C HIS A 83 0.54 -4.74 -2.17
N SER A 84 -0.11 -5.80 -1.68
CA SER A 84 0.58 -6.88 -0.96
C SER A 84 1.41 -6.33 0.23
N MET A 85 2.69 -6.67 0.33
CA MET A 85 3.62 -6.13 1.35
C MET A 85 3.62 -4.59 1.40
N GLY A 86 3.34 -3.91 0.28
CA GLY A 86 3.30 -2.45 0.22
C GLY A 86 2.29 -1.82 1.19
N GLY A 87 1.15 -2.49 1.43
CA GLY A 87 0.20 -2.05 2.45
C GLY A 87 0.75 -2.16 3.88
N LEU A 88 1.61 -3.15 4.15
CA LEU A 88 2.31 -3.26 5.44
C LEU A 88 3.37 -2.18 5.60
N ALA A 89 4.10 -1.85 4.52
CA ALA A 89 5.08 -0.76 4.53
C ALA A 89 4.42 0.59 4.82
N ILE A 90 3.22 0.85 4.27
CA ILE A 90 2.43 2.05 4.58
C ILE A 90 2.01 2.06 6.05
N ARG A 91 1.53 0.95 6.60
CA ARG A 91 1.14 0.85 8.01
C ARG A 91 2.34 1.07 8.94
N ALA A 92 3.50 0.48 8.63
CA ALA A 92 4.74 0.70 9.37
C ALA A 92 5.19 2.17 9.32
N TRP A 93 5.05 2.81 8.14
CA TRP A 93 5.32 4.23 7.98
C TRP A 93 4.38 5.09 8.83
N MET A 94 3.07 4.81 8.85
CA MET A 94 2.12 5.54 9.70
C MET A 94 2.43 5.37 11.20
N ARG A 95 2.85 4.17 11.62
CA ARG A 95 3.29 3.93 13.00
C ARG A 95 4.47 4.81 13.39
N ALA A 96 5.43 5.00 12.49
CA ALA A 96 6.64 5.78 12.75
C ALA A 96 6.44 7.30 12.63
N ASN A 97 5.58 7.75 11.69
CA ASN A 97 5.46 9.17 11.32
C ASN A 97 4.11 9.80 11.66
N GLY A 98 3.16 9.02 12.18
CA GLY A 98 1.79 9.47 12.42
C GLY A 98 0.95 9.54 11.16
N THR A 99 -0.25 10.10 11.29
CA THR A 99 -1.28 10.12 10.22
C THR A 99 -1.68 11.52 9.76
N ASP A 100 -1.03 12.56 10.26
CA ASP A 100 -1.40 13.96 9.97
C ASP A 100 -1.36 14.30 8.48
N LYS A 101 -0.40 13.68 7.75
CA LYS A 101 -0.23 13.83 6.30
C LYS A 101 -1.07 12.86 5.47
N VAL A 102 -1.92 12.04 6.09
CA VAL A 102 -2.69 11.00 5.42
C VAL A 102 -4.11 11.47 5.15
N ALA A 103 -4.53 11.48 3.90
CA ALA A 103 -5.92 11.66 3.50
C ALA A 103 -6.66 10.31 3.50
N ARG A 104 -6.03 9.27 2.96
CA ARG A 104 -6.58 7.92 2.86
C ARG A 104 -5.48 6.89 2.55
N VAL A 105 -5.73 5.66 2.97
CA VAL A 105 -4.91 4.48 2.62
C VAL A 105 -5.80 3.44 1.95
N LEU A 106 -5.37 2.92 0.81
CA LEU A 106 -5.99 1.78 0.14
C LEU A 106 -4.99 0.62 0.13
N THR A 107 -5.42 -0.56 0.54
CA THR A 107 -4.60 -1.77 0.50
C THR A 107 -5.23 -2.81 -0.42
N LEU A 108 -4.43 -3.36 -1.31
CA LEU A 108 -4.84 -4.35 -2.32
C LEU A 108 -4.13 -5.67 -2.03
N GLY A 109 -4.87 -6.69 -1.59
CA GLY A 109 -4.31 -8.01 -1.30
C GLY A 109 -3.20 -7.99 -0.24
N THR A 110 -3.24 -7.07 0.71
CA THR A 110 -2.21 -6.95 1.75
C THR A 110 -2.36 -8.03 2.81
N PRO A 111 -1.26 -8.72 3.22
CA PRO A 111 -1.29 -9.74 4.25
C PRO A 111 -1.34 -9.12 5.66
N HIS A 112 -2.45 -8.47 6.03
CA HIS A 112 -2.61 -7.79 7.32
C HIS A 112 -2.48 -8.73 8.53
N ALA A 113 -2.83 -10.01 8.36
CA ALA A 113 -2.62 -11.06 9.35
C ALA A 113 -1.48 -12.03 8.97
N GLY A 114 -0.75 -11.70 7.90
CA GLY A 114 0.30 -12.55 7.34
C GLY A 114 -0.20 -13.57 6.33
N THR A 115 0.71 -14.37 5.81
CA THR A 115 0.39 -15.43 4.85
C THR A 115 1.09 -16.73 5.21
N LYS A 116 0.39 -17.84 5.02
CA LYS A 116 0.96 -19.18 5.20
C LYS A 116 2.04 -19.50 4.16
N LEU A 117 2.03 -18.80 3.01
CA LEU A 117 3.02 -18.97 1.97
C LEU A 117 4.42 -18.50 2.41
N ALA A 118 4.50 -17.57 3.37
CA ALA A 118 5.76 -17.12 3.93
C ALA A 118 6.46 -18.15 4.84
N ARG A 119 5.83 -19.32 5.08
CA ARG A 119 6.41 -20.39 5.90
C ARG A 119 7.74 -20.85 5.32
N GLY A 120 8.76 -20.84 6.16
CA GLY A 120 10.12 -21.20 5.75
C GLY A 120 10.93 -20.07 5.17
N SER A 121 10.39 -18.84 5.13
CA SER A 121 11.18 -17.67 4.73
C SER A 121 12.30 -17.40 5.72
N SER A 122 13.48 -17.08 5.19
CA SER A 122 14.66 -16.63 5.97
C SER A 122 14.93 -15.14 5.82
N THR A 123 14.18 -14.43 4.98
CA THR A 123 14.35 -12.99 4.78
C THR A 123 13.63 -12.18 5.86
N PRO A 124 14.16 -11.02 6.29
CA PRO A 124 13.52 -10.18 7.29
C PRO A 124 12.06 -9.85 7.01
N ASN A 125 11.75 -9.34 5.82
CA ASN A 125 10.38 -9.04 5.44
C ASN A 125 9.49 -10.30 5.29
N GLY A 126 10.06 -11.41 4.79
CA GLY A 126 9.34 -12.67 4.71
C GLY A 126 8.95 -13.21 6.09
N MET A 127 9.85 -13.13 7.07
CA MET A 127 9.55 -13.49 8.46
C MET A 127 8.50 -12.58 9.09
N GLN A 128 8.52 -11.28 8.80
CA GLN A 128 7.49 -10.35 9.26
C GLN A 128 6.10 -10.65 8.65
N MET A 129 6.05 -11.17 7.42
CA MET A 129 4.81 -11.58 6.74
C MET A 129 4.35 -13.00 7.09
N LEU A 130 5.04 -13.74 7.96
CA LEU A 130 4.55 -15.02 8.44
C LEU A 130 3.16 -14.87 9.03
N TRP A 131 2.31 -15.91 8.79
CA TRP A 131 0.97 -15.98 9.36
C TRP A 131 1.00 -15.75 10.87
N GLN A 132 0.27 -14.72 11.32
CA GLN A 132 0.17 -14.31 12.73
C GLN A 132 1.54 -13.99 13.39
N SER A 133 2.48 -13.43 12.65
CA SER A 133 3.77 -13.07 13.20
C SER A 133 3.64 -12.08 14.36
N PRO A 134 4.56 -12.10 15.35
CA PRO A 134 4.59 -11.10 16.43
C PRO A 134 4.70 -9.67 15.91
N TRP A 135 5.39 -9.47 14.79
CA TRP A 135 5.51 -8.14 14.17
C TRP A 135 4.16 -7.60 13.70
N LEU A 136 3.34 -8.43 13.03
CA LEU A 136 1.98 -8.06 12.59
C LEU A 136 1.04 -7.82 13.78
N ALA A 137 1.15 -8.64 14.82
CA ALA A 137 0.38 -8.45 16.05
C ALA A 137 0.72 -7.10 16.70
N ALA A 138 2.00 -6.75 16.82
CA ALA A 138 2.45 -5.48 17.36
C ALA A 138 2.03 -4.29 16.48
N LEU A 139 2.08 -4.44 15.14
CA LEU A 139 1.62 -3.41 14.21
C LEU A 139 0.13 -3.11 14.41
N THR A 140 -0.70 -4.16 14.49
CA THR A 140 -2.15 -4.02 14.67
C THR A 140 -2.52 -3.47 16.06
N ALA A 141 -1.82 -3.91 17.11
CA ALA A 141 -2.04 -3.43 18.48
C ALA A 141 -1.69 -1.94 18.64
N GLY A 142 -0.72 -1.45 17.89
CA GLY A 142 -0.31 -0.04 17.91
C GLY A 142 -1.23 0.90 17.13
N GLU A 143 -2.19 0.39 16.37
CA GLU A 143 -3.10 1.22 15.57
C GLU A 143 -4.34 1.64 16.35
N SER A 144 -4.61 2.95 16.37
CA SER A 144 -5.85 3.49 16.91
C SER A 144 -7.04 3.24 15.96
N ALA A 145 -8.26 3.38 16.47
CA ALA A 145 -9.47 3.36 15.65
C ALA A 145 -9.45 4.49 14.60
N ALA A 146 -8.91 5.66 14.94
CA ALA A 146 -8.75 6.78 14.02
C ALA A 146 -7.78 6.45 12.87
N THR A 147 -6.67 5.79 13.16
CA THR A 147 -5.73 5.30 12.12
C THR A 147 -6.42 4.31 11.20
N ARG A 148 -7.15 3.32 11.75
CA ARG A 148 -7.89 2.32 10.95
C ARG A 148 -8.99 2.94 10.11
N ALA A 149 -9.63 4.01 10.57
CA ALA A 149 -10.67 4.72 9.80
C ALA A 149 -10.15 5.32 8.48
N LEU A 150 -8.85 5.55 8.35
CA LEU A 150 -8.21 6.01 7.12
C LEU A 150 -8.03 4.89 6.08
N ILE A 151 -8.09 3.62 6.50
CA ILE A 151 -7.73 2.46 5.67
C ILE A 151 -8.99 1.90 4.99
N ARG A 152 -8.87 1.60 3.71
CA ARG A 152 -9.80 0.80 2.91
C ARG A 152 -9.08 -0.44 2.40
N ILE A 153 -9.75 -1.57 2.47
CA ILE A 153 -9.17 -2.88 2.15
C ILE A 153 -9.88 -3.46 0.95
N ALA A 154 -9.13 -3.81 -0.09
CA ALA A 154 -9.57 -4.64 -1.20
C ALA A 154 -8.97 -6.03 -1.08
N ILE A 155 -9.81 -7.06 -1.20
CA ILE A 155 -9.41 -8.47 -1.20
C ILE A 155 -10.00 -9.19 -2.40
N THR A 156 -9.41 -10.32 -2.76
CA THR A 156 -9.98 -11.25 -3.72
C THR A 156 -9.98 -12.68 -3.14
N PRO A 157 -11.11 -13.40 -3.23
CA PRO A 157 -11.17 -14.80 -2.78
C PRO A 157 -10.22 -15.73 -3.54
N GLN A 158 -9.82 -15.35 -4.76
CA GLN A 158 -8.90 -16.09 -5.63
C GLN A 158 -7.43 -15.76 -5.40
N ASP A 159 -7.11 -15.00 -4.34
CA ASP A 159 -5.71 -14.73 -3.97
C ASP A 159 -5.01 -16.03 -3.56
N ASN A 160 -3.99 -16.39 -4.33
CA ASN A 160 -3.19 -17.60 -4.11
C ASN A 160 -1.83 -17.31 -3.44
N ILE A 161 -1.55 -16.06 -3.14
CA ILE A 161 -0.31 -15.60 -2.50
C ILE A 161 -0.55 -15.24 -1.04
N VAL A 162 -1.61 -14.48 -0.77
CA VAL A 162 -2.00 -14.08 0.59
C VAL A 162 -3.13 -14.97 1.06
N CYS A 163 -2.78 -16.02 1.77
CA CYS A 163 -3.71 -17.05 2.27
C CYS A 163 -3.59 -17.24 3.79
N PRO A 164 -4.72 -17.34 4.51
CA PRO A 164 -6.11 -17.17 4.09
C PRO A 164 -6.50 -15.69 3.91
N GLN A 165 -7.57 -15.42 3.11
CA GLN A 165 -7.98 -14.04 2.79
C GLN A 165 -8.88 -13.40 3.85
N ARG A 166 -9.87 -14.14 4.39
CA ARG A 166 -10.82 -13.58 5.38
C ARG A 166 -10.16 -12.89 6.57
N PRO A 167 -9.09 -13.45 7.18
CA PRO A 167 -8.40 -12.81 8.30
C PRO A 167 -7.58 -11.57 7.93
N GLN A 168 -7.48 -11.22 6.63
CA GLN A 168 -6.78 -10.00 6.19
C GLN A 168 -7.60 -8.72 6.43
N ILE A 169 -8.75 -8.84 7.08
CA ILE A 169 -9.61 -7.71 7.42
C ILE A 169 -9.20 -7.17 8.79
N LEU A 170 -8.82 -5.89 8.83
CA LEU A 170 -8.53 -5.22 10.09
C LEU A 170 -9.82 -4.92 10.88
N PRO A 171 -9.77 -4.89 12.21
CA PRO A 171 -10.93 -4.63 13.05
C PRO A 171 -11.64 -3.31 12.68
N GLY A 172 -12.95 -3.38 12.49
CA GLY A 172 -13.78 -2.22 12.18
C GLY A 172 -13.81 -1.80 10.71
N ILE A 173 -13.14 -2.55 9.81
CA ILE A 173 -13.12 -2.25 8.37
C ILE A 173 -13.92 -3.30 7.60
N ALA A 174 -14.89 -2.85 6.80
CA ALA A 174 -15.54 -3.71 5.82
C ALA A 174 -14.70 -3.73 4.53
N PRO A 175 -14.28 -4.90 4.03
CA PRO A 175 -13.49 -4.98 2.81
C PRO A 175 -14.37 -4.81 1.57
N VAL A 176 -13.77 -4.32 0.49
CA VAL A 176 -14.32 -4.46 -0.86
C VAL A 176 -13.77 -5.74 -1.47
N VAL A 177 -14.66 -6.58 -2.00
CA VAL A 177 -14.31 -7.87 -2.57
C VAL A 177 -14.36 -7.81 -4.09
N PHE A 178 -13.25 -8.18 -4.73
CA PHE A 178 -13.14 -8.30 -6.18
C PHE A 178 -12.99 -9.79 -6.54
N GLU A 179 -14.01 -10.36 -7.15
CA GLU A 179 -14.03 -11.78 -7.51
C GLU A 179 -13.39 -12.03 -8.87
N GLY A 180 -12.89 -13.24 -9.09
CA GLY A 180 -12.41 -13.71 -10.39
C GLY A 180 -11.03 -13.20 -10.80
N ILE A 181 -10.27 -12.57 -9.90
CA ILE A 181 -8.93 -12.06 -10.17
C ILE A 181 -7.90 -12.65 -9.20
N GLY A 182 -6.68 -12.85 -9.69
CA GLY A 182 -5.56 -13.29 -8.86
C GLY A 182 -4.83 -12.12 -8.19
N HIS A 183 -3.88 -12.45 -7.31
CA HIS A 183 -3.14 -11.49 -6.49
C HIS A 183 -2.51 -10.33 -7.29
N LEU A 184 -1.75 -10.63 -8.34
CA LEU A 184 -1.08 -9.61 -9.16
C LEU A 184 -2.06 -8.85 -10.07
N GLN A 185 -3.16 -9.49 -10.46
CA GLN A 185 -4.18 -8.86 -11.30
C GLN A 185 -4.90 -7.70 -10.58
N MET A 186 -4.81 -7.63 -9.25
CA MET A 186 -5.39 -6.51 -8.50
C MET A 186 -4.82 -5.16 -8.93
N CYS A 187 -3.59 -5.10 -9.46
CA CYS A 187 -2.99 -3.85 -9.95
C CYS A 187 -3.34 -3.52 -11.41
N THR A 188 -4.00 -4.42 -12.13
CA THR A 188 -4.31 -4.27 -13.56
C THR A 188 -5.80 -4.41 -13.87
N HIS A 189 -6.60 -4.84 -12.91
CA HIS A 189 -8.04 -5.08 -13.10
C HIS A 189 -8.82 -3.76 -13.20
N PRO A 190 -9.50 -3.46 -14.33
CA PRO A 190 -10.13 -2.17 -14.55
C PRO A 190 -11.10 -1.73 -13.46
N PRO A 191 -12.04 -2.57 -12.97
CA PRO A 191 -12.94 -2.18 -11.88
C PRO A 191 -12.21 -1.79 -10.59
N LEU A 192 -11.08 -2.44 -10.27
CA LEU A 192 -10.27 -2.11 -9.10
C LEU A 192 -9.49 -0.82 -9.31
N ILE A 193 -8.96 -0.59 -10.51
CA ILE A 193 -8.29 0.68 -10.86
C ILE A 193 -9.26 1.85 -10.72
N GLN A 194 -10.52 1.69 -11.12
CA GLN A 194 -11.55 2.71 -10.94
C GLN A 194 -11.92 2.94 -9.46
N TRP A 195 -11.76 1.92 -8.61
CA TRP A 195 -12.01 2.04 -7.18
C TRP A 195 -10.88 2.79 -6.46
N VAL A 196 -9.65 2.70 -6.96
CA VAL A 196 -8.47 3.42 -6.46
C VAL A 196 -8.58 4.91 -6.79
#